data_1accf0ab47acdbbeb7c401b4d5d619aa
#
_entry.id   1accf0ab47acdbbeb7c401b4d5d619aa
#
_cell.length_a   1.000
_cell.length_b   1.000
_cell.length_c   1.000
_cell.angle_alpha   90.00
_cell.angle_beta   90.00
_cell.angle_gamma   90.00
#
_symmetry.space_group_name_H-M   'P 1'
#
loop_
_entity.id
_entity.type
_entity.pdbx_description
1 polymer ?
#
loop_
_entity_poly.entity_id
_entity_poly.type
_entity_poly.pdbx_seq_one_letter_code
_entity_poly.pdbx_strand_id
1 'polypeptide(L)'
;YKAHFQDAARDIDVHWTLIAAISYQESHWNPKAISNTGVRGMMMLTQKTAREMGIKKRTHPRDSISGGAKYFQKIMDKFPSEISKLDTIWMSLAAYNLGFKNIELARDLSKSGGLNPNLWSEVSMALEVILVDRYGKESNEFVKYDQVMQYVKRIDLYYKTLSMLYKDEELLLLAQK
;
A
#
# COMPACT_ATOMS: atom_id res chain seq x y z
N TYR A 1 -7.55 -0.88 17.85
CA TYR A 1 -6.26 -0.66 17.18
C TYR A 1 -6.05 0.80 16.71
N LYS A 2 -7.06 1.69 16.80
CA LYS A 2 -6.99 3.09 16.34
C LYS A 2 -5.71 3.79 16.82
N ALA A 3 -5.44 3.75 18.14
CA ALA A 3 -4.24 4.36 18.71
C ALA A 3 -2.92 3.84 18.08
N HIS A 4 -2.83 2.55 17.74
CA HIS A 4 -1.64 2.00 17.10
C HIS A 4 -1.46 2.52 15.66
N PHE A 5 -2.55 2.72 14.92
CA PHE A 5 -2.50 3.34 13.59
C PHE A 5 -2.11 4.81 13.68
N GLN A 6 -2.67 5.56 14.63
CA GLN A 6 -2.32 6.95 14.88
C GLN A 6 -0.84 7.10 15.26
N ASP A 7 -0.34 6.25 16.17
CA ASP A 7 1.08 6.24 16.56
C ASP A 7 1.99 5.95 15.37
N ALA A 8 1.64 4.94 14.55
CA ALA A 8 2.45 4.56 13.39
C ALA A 8 2.46 5.61 12.28
N ALA A 9 1.42 6.45 12.19
CA ALA A 9 1.32 7.50 11.19
C ALA A 9 2.03 8.80 11.57
N ARG A 10 2.51 8.95 12.83
CA ARG A 10 3.19 10.20 13.27
C ARG A 10 4.50 10.45 12.55
N ASP A 11 5.21 9.39 12.19
CA ASP A 11 6.54 9.43 11.61
C ASP A 11 6.52 9.29 10.07
N ILE A 12 5.33 9.28 9.46
CA ILE A 12 5.14 9.11 8.02
C ILE A 12 4.18 10.16 7.47
N ASP A 13 4.38 10.55 6.22
CA ASP A 13 3.62 11.63 5.58
C ASP A 13 2.29 11.14 4.97
N VAL A 14 1.50 10.38 5.75
CA VAL A 14 0.13 10.00 5.37
C VAL A 14 -0.78 9.97 6.59
N HIS A 15 -2.08 10.17 6.37
CA HIS A 15 -3.06 10.08 7.44
C HIS A 15 -3.20 8.63 7.95
N TRP A 16 -3.41 8.45 9.26
CA TRP A 16 -3.49 7.13 9.91
C TRP A 16 -4.58 6.22 9.32
N THR A 17 -5.66 6.79 8.77
CA THR A 17 -6.74 6.03 8.12
C THR A 17 -6.27 5.30 6.87
N LEU A 18 -5.24 5.80 6.15
CA LEU A 18 -4.65 5.07 5.03
C LEU A 18 -3.94 3.80 5.51
N ILE A 19 -3.16 3.89 6.60
CA ILE A 19 -2.49 2.70 7.16
C ILE A 19 -3.52 1.70 7.70
N ALA A 20 -4.61 2.18 8.30
CA ALA A 20 -5.71 1.33 8.73
C ALA A 20 -6.42 0.65 7.54
N ALA A 21 -6.61 1.36 6.43
CA ALA A 21 -7.20 0.82 5.19
C ALA A 21 -6.31 -0.27 4.56
N ILE A 22 -4.98 -0.04 4.50
CA ILE A 22 -4.00 -1.05 4.05
C ILE A 22 -4.12 -2.30 4.93
N SER A 23 -4.08 -2.13 6.25
CA SER A 23 -4.18 -3.23 7.21
C SER A 23 -5.50 -4.01 7.08
N TYR A 24 -6.60 -3.32 6.79
CA TYR A 24 -7.88 -3.97 6.55
C TYR A 24 -7.85 -4.82 5.27
N GLN A 25 -7.31 -4.29 4.19
CA GLN A 25 -7.13 -5.02 2.94
C GLN A 25 -6.22 -6.24 3.10
N GLU A 26 -5.16 -6.13 3.92
CA GLU A 26 -4.19 -7.21 4.15
C GLU A 26 -4.78 -8.37 4.98
N SER A 27 -5.52 -8.07 6.04
CA SER A 27 -5.88 -9.07 7.04
C SER A 27 -7.24 -8.90 7.70
N HIS A 28 -8.06 -7.91 7.30
CA HIS A 28 -9.25 -7.48 8.04
C HIS A 28 -8.95 -7.19 9.51
N TRP A 29 -7.78 -6.58 9.76
CA TRP A 29 -7.23 -6.28 11.09
C TRP A 29 -7.03 -7.51 11.98
N ASN A 30 -6.80 -8.68 11.39
CA ASN A 30 -6.52 -9.91 12.14
C ASN A 30 -5.02 -10.05 12.45
N PRO A 31 -4.57 -9.94 13.72
CA PRO A 31 -3.16 -10.08 14.07
C PRO A 31 -2.63 -11.51 13.89
N LYS A 32 -3.52 -12.50 13.81
CA LYS A 32 -3.18 -13.92 13.63
C LYS A 32 -3.19 -14.35 12.16
N ALA A 33 -3.44 -13.41 11.22
CA ALA A 33 -3.48 -13.74 9.79
C ALA A 33 -2.16 -14.36 9.32
N ILE A 34 -2.28 -15.40 8.50
CA ILE A 34 -1.17 -16.13 7.88
C ILE A 34 -1.60 -16.46 6.45
N SER A 35 -0.76 -16.11 5.46
CA SER A 35 -0.96 -16.54 4.07
C SER A 35 -0.27 -17.87 3.78
N ASN A 36 -0.64 -18.47 2.66
CA ASN A 36 0.02 -19.69 2.13
C ASN A 36 1.52 -19.47 1.85
N THR A 37 1.96 -18.24 1.60
CA THR A 37 3.36 -17.86 1.39
C THR A 37 4.11 -17.50 2.68
N GLY A 38 3.45 -17.62 3.83
CA GLY A 38 4.06 -17.41 5.15
C GLY A 38 4.22 -15.96 5.58
N VAL A 39 3.57 -14.98 4.90
CA VAL A 39 3.43 -13.62 5.44
C VAL A 39 2.45 -13.63 6.60
N ARG A 40 2.64 -12.74 7.59
CA ARG A 40 1.89 -12.81 8.86
C ARG A 40 1.56 -11.43 9.43
N GLY A 41 0.51 -11.44 10.26
CA GLY A 41 0.08 -10.31 11.09
C GLY A 41 -0.78 -9.32 10.35
N MET A 42 -1.15 -8.24 11.02
CA MET A 42 -2.12 -7.26 10.52
C MET A 42 -1.71 -6.61 9.19
N MET A 43 -0.42 -6.43 8.95
CA MET A 43 0.13 -5.81 7.73
C MET A 43 0.80 -6.84 6.79
N MET A 44 0.56 -8.13 6.99
CA MET A 44 1.03 -9.25 6.17
C MET A 44 2.51 -9.14 5.78
N LEU A 45 3.38 -8.92 6.78
CA LEU A 45 4.81 -8.73 6.55
C LEU A 45 5.53 -10.07 6.32
N THR A 46 6.46 -10.08 5.36
CA THR A 46 7.44 -11.16 5.24
C THR A 46 8.41 -11.13 6.43
N GLN A 47 9.09 -12.24 6.69
CA GLN A 47 10.14 -12.29 7.72
C GLN A 47 11.30 -11.34 7.39
N LYS A 48 11.62 -11.19 6.10
CA LYS A 48 12.66 -10.27 5.61
C LYS A 48 12.26 -8.82 5.86
N THR A 49 11.06 -8.43 5.43
CA THR A 49 10.54 -7.06 5.61
C THR A 49 10.45 -6.69 7.09
N ALA A 50 9.95 -7.61 7.94
CA ALA A 50 9.87 -7.36 9.38
C ALA A 50 11.25 -7.07 9.99
N ARG A 51 12.27 -7.87 9.62
CA ARG A 51 13.65 -7.64 10.08
C ARG A 51 14.22 -6.30 9.59
N GLU A 52 14.01 -5.96 8.32
CA GLU A 52 14.44 -4.67 7.74
C GLU A 52 13.81 -3.48 8.46
N MET A 53 12.56 -3.61 8.89
CA MET A 53 11.84 -2.56 9.64
C MET A 53 12.11 -2.60 11.15
N GLY A 54 13.02 -3.47 11.63
CA GLY A 54 13.35 -3.61 13.05
C GLY A 54 12.25 -4.27 13.90
N ILE A 55 11.33 -5.01 13.28
CA ILE A 55 10.18 -5.64 13.94
C ILE A 55 10.55 -7.05 14.41
N LYS A 56 10.41 -7.29 15.71
CA LYS A 56 10.69 -8.59 16.32
C LYS A 56 9.50 -9.55 16.24
N LYS A 57 8.27 -9.04 16.45
CA LYS A 57 7.03 -9.86 16.52
C LYS A 57 5.98 -9.35 15.53
N ARG A 58 6.06 -9.75 14.26
CA ARG A 58 5.14 -9.30 13.20
C ARG A 58 3.66 -9.72 13.39
N THR A 59 3.36 -10.60 14.36
CA THR A 59 2.01 -10.98 14.78
C THR A 59 1.51 -10.17 15.99
N HIS A 60 2.37 -9.37 16.61
CA HIS A 60 1.94 -8.43 17.64
C HIS A 60 1.33 -7.19 16.96
N PRO A 61 0.10 -6.76 17.30
CA PRO A 61 -0.61 -5.71 16.57
C PRO A 61 0.21 -4.43 16.38
N ARG A 62 0.72 -3.84 17.45
CA ARG A 62 1.52 -2.61 17.40
C ARG A 62 2.75 -2.74 16.52
N ASP A 63 3.48 -3.86 16.66
CA ASP A 63 4.71 -4.12 15.90
C ASP A 63 4.39 -4.29 14.41
N SER A 64 3.34 -5.06 14.08
CA SER A 64 2.91 -5.29 12.70
C SER A 64 2.50 -3.98 12.03
N ILE A 65 1.68 -3.16 12.68
CA ILE A 65 1.21 -1.86 12.17
C ILE A 65 2.39 -0.91 11.97
N SER A 66 3.26 -0.76 12.97
CA SER A 66 4.45 0.10 12.87
C SER A 66 5.40 -0.36 11.74
N GLY A 67 5.65 -1.67 11.64
CA GLY A 67 6.49 -2.22 10.58
C GLY A 67 5.90 -2.04 9.19
N GLY A 68 4.60 -2.23 9.02
CA GLY A 68 3.90 -2.01 7.76
C GLY A 68 3.90 -0.55 7.34
N ALA A 69 3.67 0.37 8.26
CA ALA A 69 3.72 1.82 8.03
C ALA A 69 5.13 2.27 7.58
N LYS A 70 6.17 1.83 8.30
CA LYS A 70 7.57 2.12 7.94
C LYS A 70 7.93 1.53 6.56
N TYR A 71 7.45 0.33 6.25
CA TYR A 71 7.70 -0.28 4.95
C TYR A 71 6.99 0.47 3.83
N PHE A 72 5.76 0.92 4.05
CA PHE A 72 5.02 1.75 3.11
C PHE A 72 5.73 3.08 2.86
N GLN A 73 6.17 3.78 3.91
CA GLN A 73 6.99 5.00 3.77
C GLN A 73 8.26 4.73 2.99
N LYS A 74 9.01 3.66 3.31
CA LYS A 74 10.22 3.27 2.57
C LYS A 74 9.94 3.05 1.07
N ILE A 75 8.75 2.58 0.70
CA ILE A 75 8.36 2.45 -0.71
C ILE A 75 8.10 3.84 -1.30
N MET A 76 7.35 4.71 -0.61
CA MET A 76 7.07 6.08 -1.05
C MET A 76 8.36 6.87 -1.29
N ASP A 77 9.33 6.78 -0.41
CA ASP A 77 10.62 7.48 -0.48
C ASP A 77 11.48 7.09 -1.69
N LYS A 78 11.15 6.01 -2.38
CA LYS A 78 11.84 5.60 -3.60
C LYS A 78 11.35 6.32 -4.85
N PHE A 79 10.18 6.92 -4.79
CA PHE A 79 9.64 7.66 -5.92
C PHE A 79 10.21 9.07 -5.99
N PRO A 80 10.43 9.61 -7.20
CA PRO A 80 10.87 10.99 -7.38
C PRO A 80 9.91 12.01 -6.74
N SER A 81 10.46 13.09 -6.21
CA SER A 81 9.70 14.14 -5.50
C SER A 81 8.77 14.96 -6.41
N GLU A 82 9.00 14.96 -7.71
CA GLU A 82 8.14 15.60 -8.72
C GLU A 82 6.82 14.87 -8.96
N ILE A 83 6.67 13.63 -8.49
CA ILE A 83 5.40 12.89 -8.57
C ILE A 83 4.42 13.45 -7.54
N SER A 84 3.17 13.67 -7.95
CA SER A 84 2.15 14.10 -7.00
C SER A 84 2.04 13.14 -5.81
N LYS A 85 1.72 13.66 -4.63
CA LYS A 85 1.53 12.83 -3.43
C LYS A 85 0.50 11.73 -3.65
N LEU A 86 -0.56 12.02 -4.40
CA LEU A 86 -1.64 11.07 -4.68
C LEU A 86 -1.15 9.94 -5.59
N ASP A 87 -0.45 10.25 -6.67
CA ASP A 87 0.12 9.25 -7.58
C ASP A 87 1.18 8.40 -6.87
N THR A 88 2.02 9.02 -6.03
CA THR A 88 3.00 8.31 -5.20
C THR A 88 2.32 7.31 -4.26
N ILE A 89 1.21 7.69 -3.62
CA ILE A 89 0.42 6.78 -2.78
C ILE A 89 -0.09 5.59 -3.59
N TRP A 90 -0.72 5.82 -4.76
CA TRP A 90 -1.29 4.74 -5.57
C TRP A 90 -0.22 3.79 -6.11
N MET A 91 0.89 4.31 -6.62
CA MET A 91 2.04 3.50 -7.05
C MET A 91 2.65 2.72 -5.88
N SER A 92 2.70 3.33 -4.68
CA SER A 92 3.23 2.67 -3.48
C SER A 92 2.32 1.56 -2.98
N LEU A 93 1.00 1.70 -3.09
CA LEU A 93 0.04 0.63 -2.79
C LEU A 93 0.24 -0.56 -3.74
N ALA A 94 0.34 -0.30 -5.03
CA ALA A 94 0.64 -1.33 -6.01
C ALA A 94 2.00 -2.00 -5.77
N ALA A 95 3.03 -1.21 -5.42
CA ALA A 95 4.36 -1.71 -5.08
C ALA A 95 4.39 -2.51 -3.78
N TYR A 96 3.57 -2.17 -2.78
CA TYR A 96 3.43 -2.94 -1.54
C TYR A 96 2.96 -4.37 -1.81
N ASN A 97 2.01 -4.54 -2.73
CA ASN A 97 1.44 -5.83 -3.12
C ASN A 97 2.32 -6.60 -4.12
N LEU A 98 2.73 -5.95 -5.22
CA LEU A 98 3.39 -6.59 -6.37
C LEU A 98 4.92 -6.51 -6.31
N GLY A 99 5.46 -5.65 -5.43
CA GLY A 99 6.89 -5.34 -5.37
C GLY A 99 7.28 -4.12 -6.21
N PHE A 100 8.17 -3.29 -5.67
CA PHE A 100 8.58 -2.01 -6.25
C PHE A 100 9.15 -2.13 -7.67
N LYS A 101 9.95 -3.18 -7.94
CA LYS A 101 10.58 -3.40 -9.25
C LYS A 101 9.57 -3.49 -10.40
N ASN A 102 8.40 -4.07 -10.17
CA ASN A 102 7.36 -4.15 -11.21
C ASN A 102 6.77 -2.78 -11.54
N ILE A 103 6.65 -1.91 -10.54
CA ILE A 103 6.17 -0.54 -10.78
C ILE A 103 7.24 0.31 -11.47
N GLU A 104 8.54 0.14 -11.17
CA GLU A 104 9.62 0.78 -11.91
C GLU A 104 9.58 0.37 -13.39
N LEU A 105 9.47 -0.92 -13.69
CA LEU A 105 9.34 -1.40 -15.07
C LEU A 105 8.12 -0.82 -15.79
N ALA A 106 6.98 -0.69 -15.09
CA ALA A 106 5.78 -0.07 -15.66
C ALA A 106 6.00 1.43 -15.95
N ARG A 107 6.69 2.14 -15.07
CA ARG A 107 7.06 3.55 -15.30
C ARG A 107 8.01 3.71 -16.49
N ASP A 108 9.01 2.84 -16.61
CA ASP A 108 9.94 2.84 -17.74
C ASP A 108 9.22 2.55 -19.08
N LEU A 109 8.29 1.60 -19.07
CA LEU A 109 7.47 1.29 -20.24
C LEU A 109 6.53 2.45 -20.61
N SER A 110 5.88 3.08 -19.62
CA SER A 110 5.07 4.28 -19.85
C SER A 110 5.89 5.36 -20.53
N LYS A 111 7.08 5.66 -20.00
CA LYS A 111 7.98 6.67 -20.58
C LYS A 111 8.40 6.33 -22.01
N SER A 112 8.79 5.09 -22.28
CA SER A 112 9.20 4.66 -23.63
C SER A 112 8.04 4.62 -24.62
N GLY A 113 6.81 4.42 -24.15
CA GLY A 113 5.58 4.47 -24.92
C GLY A 113 5.00 5.89 -25.14
N GLY A 114 5.71 6.93 -24.67
CA GLY A 114 5.24 8.33 -24.79
C GLY A 114 4.17 8.73 -23.78
N LEU A 115 3.95 7.92 -22.75
CA LEU A 115 3.04 8.20 -21.64
C LEU A 115 3.79 8.89 -20.49
N ASN A 116 3.06 9.47 -19.55
CA ASN A 116 3.63 10.12 -18.37
C ASN A 116 3.92 9.11 -17.25
N PRO A 117 5.20 8.80 -16.94
CA PRO A 117 5.57 7.83 -15.90
C PRO A 117 5.27 8.29 -14.49
N ASN A 118 4.79 9.53 -14.32
CA ASN A 118 4.46 10.13 -13.03
C ASN A 118 2.96 10.12 -12.72
N LEU A 119 2.12 9.64 -13.64
CA LEU A 119 0.68 9.48 -13.44
C LEU A 119 0.31 8.01 -13.23
N TRP A 120 -0.32 7.70 -12.10
CA TRP A 120 -0.75 6.32 -11.80
C TRP A 120 -1.67 5.74 -12.86
N SER A 121 -2.57 6.55 -13.43
CA SER A 121 -3.48 6.12 -14.51
C SER A 121 -2.73 5.56 -15.72
N GLU A 122 -1.61 6.17 -16.10
CA GLU A 122 -0.81 5.76 -17.26
C GLU A 122 0.16 4.63 -16.91
N VAL A 123 0.75 4.67 -15.71
CA VAL A 123 1.60 3.58 -15.20
C VAL A 123 0.81 2.28 -15.01
N SER A 124 -0.44 2.36 -14.57
CA SER A 124 -1.29 1.18 -14.41
C SER A 124 -1.63 0.49 -15.74
N MET A 125 -1.79 1.26 -16.82
CA MET A 125 -1.97 0.70 -18.19
C MET A 125 -0.71 -0.02 -18.66
N ALA A 126 0.46 0.57 -18.45
CA ALA A 126 1.73 -0.06 -18.79
C ALA A 126 1.99 -1.33 -17.95
N LEU A 127 1.55 -1.35 -16.70
CA LEU A 127 1.63 -2.53 -15.84
C LEU A 127 0.82 -3.69 -16.40
N GLU A 128 -0.37 -3.44 -16.95
CA GLU A 128 -1.17 -4.45 -17.67
C GLU A 128 -0.39 -5.07 -18.82
N VAL A 129 0.19 -4.24 -19.67
CA VAL A 129 0.99 -4.68 -20.83
C VAL A 129 2.15 -5.58 -20.39
N ILE A 130 2.92 -5.17 -19.36
CA ILE A 130 4.05 -5.95 -18.84
C ILE A 130 3.61 -7.34 -18.37
N LEU A 131 2.52 -7.40 -17.62
CA LEU A 131 2.06 -8.66 -17.05
C LEU A 131 1.45 -9.58 -18.12
N VAL A 132 0.76 -9.02 -19.12
CA VAL A 132 0.19 -9.78 -20.25
C VAL A 132 1.30 -10.27 -21.21
N ASP A 133 2.26 -9.42 -21.56
CA ASP A 133 3.35 -9.76 -22.50
C ASP A 133 4.28 -10.83 -21.91
N ARG A 134 4.63 -10.69 -20.64
CA ARG A 134 5.57 -11.61 -19.97
C ARG A 134 5.01 -13.01 -19.77
N TYR A 135 3.69 -13.17 -19.62
CA TYR A 135 3.06 -14.40 -19.14
C TYR A 135 1.88 -14.89 -19.97
N GLY A 136 1.43 -14.13 -21.00
CA GLY A 136 0.28 -14.44 -21.85
C GLY A 136 -1.08 -14.17 -21.18
N LYS A 137 -2.13 -13.95 -22.00
CA LYS A 137 -3.50 -13.64 -21.51
C LYS A 137 -4.16 -14.76 -20.70
N GLU A 138 -3.71 -15.99 -20.85
CA GLU A 138 -4.24 -17.17 -20.15
C GLU A 138 -3.44 -17.54 -18.89
N SER A 139 -2.43 -16.75 -18.54
CA SER A 139 -1.55 -17.04 -17.40
C SER A 139 -2.12 -16.54 -16.07
N ASN A 140 -1.65 -17.15 -14.98
CA ASN A 140 -1.91 -16.68 -13.59
C ASN A 140 -1.48 -15.20 -13.34
N GLU A 141 -0.79 -14.55 -14.27
CA GLU A 141 -0.27 -13.20 -14.13
C GLU A 141 -1.26 -12.11 -14.60
N PHE A 142 -2.15 -12.42 -15.56
CA PHE A 142 -3.31 -11.57 -15.83
C PHE A 142 -4.22 -11.47 -14.60
N VAL A 143 -4.38 -12.59 -13.89
CA VAL A 143 -5.06 -12.63 -12.59
C VAL A 143 -4.36 -11.73 -11.57
N LYS A 144 -3.01 -11.64 -11.60
CA LYS A 144 -2.25 -10.76 -10.70
C LYS A 144 -2.46 -9.28 -11.01
N TYR A 145 -2.54 -8.87 -12.28
CA TYR A 145 -2.87 -7.48 -12.62
C TYR A 145 -4.22 -7.07 -12.04
N ASP A 146 -5.26 -7.88 -12.30
CA ASP A 146 -6.59 -7.65 -11.75
C ASP A 146 -6.58 -7.60 -10.21
N GLN A 147 -5.84 -8.50 -9.56
CA GLN A 147 -5.69 -8.51 -8.11
C GLN A 147 -5.06 -7.23 -7.59
N VAL A 148 -4.01 -6.71 -8.25
CA VAL A 148 -3.36 -5.44 -7.85
C VAL A 148 -4.29 -4.26 -8.05
N MET A 149 -4.98 -4.18 -9.18
CA MET A 149 -5.93 -3.10 -9.43
C MET A 149 -7.10 -3.11 -8.44
N GLN A 150 -7.63 -4.29 -8.13
CA GLN A 150 -8.64 -4.46 -7.09
C GLN A 150 -8.10 -4.12 -5.68
N TYR A 151 -6.86 -4.50 -5.41
CA TYR A 151 -6.19 -4.16 -4.16
C TYR A 151 -6.12 -2.65 -3.95
N VAL A 152 -5.62 -1.90 -4.93
CA VAL A 152 -5.54 -0.43 -4.88
C VAL A 152 -6.93 0.20 -4.74
N LYS A 153 -7.91 -0.23 -5.56
CA LYS A 153 -9.29 0.30 -5.52
C LYS A 153 -9.98 0.05 -4.17
N ARG A 154 -9.79 -1.13 -3.57
CA ARG A 154 -10.39 -1.46 -2.27
C ARG A 154 -9.77 -0.62 -1.16
N ILE A 155 -8.45 -0.42 -1.16
CA ILE A 155 -7.80 0.44 -0.17
C ILE A 155 -8.30 1.89 -0.31
N ASP A 156 -8.45 2.42 -1.52
CA ASP A 156 -9.03 3.74 -1.76
C ASP A 156 -10.44 3.86 -1.15
N LEU A 157 -11.29 2.85 -1.39
CA LEU A 157 -12.64 2.80 -0.80
C LEU A 157 -12.59 2.79 0.72
N TYR A 158 -11.78 1.92 1.33
CA TYR A 158 -11.64 1.83 2.79
C TYR A 158 -11.06 3.11 3.38
N TYR A 159 -10.06 3.69 2.73
CA TYR A 159 -9.47 4.96 3.14
C TYR A 159 -10.49 6.10 3.15
N LYS A 160 -11.26 6.27 2.06
CA LYS A 160 -12.34 7.26 1.98
C LYS A 160 -13.40 7.05 3.04
N THR A 161 -13.84 5.80 3.23
CA THR A 161 -14.84 5.44 4.25
C THR A 161 -14.33 5.78 5.66
N LEU A 162 -13.12 5.37 6.01
CA LEU A 162 -12.55 5.66 7.32
C LEU A 162 -12.34 7.18 7.51
N SER A 163 -11.86 7.88 6.48
CA SER A 163 -11.65 9.33 6.55
C SER A 163 -12.96 10.09 6.77
N MET A 164 -14.05 9.66 6.14
CA MET A 164 -15.37 10.25 6.39
C MET A 164 -15.85 9.99 7.82
N LEU A 165 -15.74 8.74 8.30
CA LEU A 165 -16.19 8.36 9.65
C LEU A 165 -15.45 9.11 10.77
N TYR A 166 -14.19 9.45 10.57
CA TYR A 166 -13.35 10.09 11.60
C TYR A 166 -13.15 11.59 11.40
N LYS A 167 -13.61 12.17 10.30
CA LYS A 167 -13.55 13.62 10.05
C LYS A 167 -14.35 14.40 11.09
N ASP A 168 -15.54 13.95 11.41
CA ASP A 168 -16.43 14.61 12.38
C ASP A 168 -15.90 14.50 13.81
N GLU A 169 -15.22 13.38 14.15
CA GLU A 169 -14.60 13.18 15.46
C GLU A 169 -13.43 14.15 15.69
N GLU A 170 -12.59 14.37 14.67
CA GLU A 170 -11.49 15.36 14.74
C GLU A 170 -12.02 16.80 14.87
N LEU A 171 -13.09 17.14 14.15
CA LEU A 171 -13.74 18.46 14.27
C LEU A 171 -14.35 18.68 15.65
N LEU A 172 -14.99 17.67 16.25
CA LEU A 172 -15.53 17.75 17.60
C LEU A 172 -14.44 17.93 18.66
N LEU A 173 -13.30 17.27 18.51
CA LEU A 173 -12.15 17.42 19.41
C LEU A 173 -11.49 18.81 19.30
N LEU A 174 -11.50 19.42 18.11
CA LEU A 174 -11.01 20.79 17.92
C LEU A 174 -11.96 21.85 18.50
N ALA A 175 -13.27 21.61 18.47
CA ALA A 175 -14.28 22.52 19.03
C ALA A 175 -14.34 22.51 20.56
N GLN A 176 -13.72 21.52 21.23
CA GLN A 176 -13.66 21.41 22.70
C GLN A 176 -12.38 22.01 23.32
N LYS A 177 -11.48 22.55 22.52
CA LYS A 177 -10.25 23.27 22.93
C LYS A 177 -10.42 24.78 22.81
#